data_b0d30e1bed29610381f5a29f124c7498
#
_entry.id   b0d30e1bed29610381f5a29f124c7498
#
_cell.length_a   1.000
_cell.length_b   1.000
_cell.length_c   1.000
_cell.angle_alpha   90.00
_cell.angle_beta   90.00
_cell.angle_gamma   90.00
#
_symmetry.space_group_name_H-M   'P 1'
#
loop_
_entity.id
_entity.type
_entity.pdbx_description
1 polymer ?
#
loop_
_entity_poly.entity_id
_entity_poly.type
_entity_poly.pdbx_seq_one_letter_code
_entity_poly.pdbx_strand_id
1 'polypeptide(L)'
;MRSLVIMFCAALLGGCVSNSDDPCEKVWSDVGEADGKLGFAGDRVAFHQTQCGEKVDVALWELGRQKGLAWYCRPEHLYLAGRSGEEYRGVCPNDVQARRLFEHGRHGWTDQ
;
A
#
# COMPACT_ATOMS: atom_id res chain seq x y z
N MET A 1 -14.00 -32.40 57.39
CA MET A 1 -12.94 -31.43 57.15
C MET A 1 -12.53 -31.54 55.73
N ARG A 2 -13.15 -30.83 54.87
CA ARG A 2 -12.84 -30.85 53.44
C ARG A 2 -12.16 -29.53 53.07
N SER A 3 -10.85 -29.64 52.81
CA SER A 3 -10.08 -28.54 52.29
C SER A 3 -10.44 -28.36 50.81
N LEU A 4 -11.14 -27.27 50.54
CA LEU A 4 -11.38 -26.81 49.20
C LEU A 4 -10.10 -26.12 48.72
N VAL A 5 -9.34 -26.81 47.88
CA VAL A 5 -8.25 -26.21 47.14
C VAL A 5 -8.90 -25.48 45.98
N ILE A 6 -9.04 -24.20 46.11
CA ILE A 6 -9.41 -23.33 45.01
C ILE A 6 -8.18 -23.13 44.18
N MET A 7 -8.14 -23.85 43.09
CA MET A 7 -7.13 -23.72 42.07
C MET A 7 -7.43 -22.46 41.30
N PHE A 8 -6.72 -21.39 41.61
CA PHE A 8 -6.79 -20.14 40.88
C PHE A 8 -6.02 -20.29 39.61
N CYS A 9 -6.68 -20.64 38.53
CA CYS A 9 -6.12 -20.52 37.20
C CYS A 9 -6.00 -19.05 36.85
N ALA A 10 -4.85 -18.47 37.16
CA ALA A 10 -4.47 -17.18 36.62
C ALA A 10 -4.20 -17.39 35.11
N ALA A 11 -5.19 -17.13 34.30
CA ALA A 11 -5.00 -17.00 32.87
C ALA A 11 -4.13 -15.77 32.65
N LEU A 12 -2.85 -16.01 32.49
CA LEU A 12 -1.93 -15.00 31.96
C LEU A 12 -2.29 -14.79 30.51
N LEU A 13 -3.22 -13.87 30.27
CA LEU A 13 -3.41 -13.26 28.98
C LEU A 13 -2.20 -12.40 28.69
N GLY A 14 -1.10 -13.02 28.35
CA GLY A 14 0.02 -12.35 27.72
C GLY A 14 -0.43 -11.90 26.33
N GLY A 15 -1.19 -10.83 26.26
CA GLY A 15 -1.47 -10.19 25.00
C GLY A 15 -0.15 -9.68 24.43
N CYS A 16 0.23 -10.13 23.23
CA CYS A 16 1.23 -9.45 22.45
C CYS A 16 0.68 -8.09 22.11
N VAL A 17 0.94 -7.12 22.95
CA VAL A 17 0.68 -5.72 22.64
C VAL A 17 1.73 -5.33 21.62
N SER A 18 1.36 -5.23 20.36
CA SER A 18 2.16 -4.51 19.41
C SER A 18 2.28 -3.09 19.94
N ASN A 19 3.49 -2.62 20.15
CA ASN A 19 3.79 -1.42 20.93
C ASN A 19 3.38 -0.11 20.25
N SER A 20 2.51 -0.16 19.25
CA SER A 20 2.15 1.02 18.51
C SER A 20 0.66 1.01 18.22
N ASP A 21 -0.10 1.58 19.14
CA ASP A 21 -1.51 1.93 18.91
C ASP A 21 -1.63 3.19 18.05
N ASP A 22 -0.52 3.82 17.68
CA ASP A 22 -0.49 5.01 16.84
C ASP A 22 -0.53 4.60 15.37
N PRO A 23 -1.64 4.90 14.65
CA PRO A 23 -1.75 4.58 13.24
C PRO A 23 -0.75 5.34 12.37
N CYS A 24 -0.05 6.33 12.93
CA CYS A 24 0.97 7.11 12.24
C CYS A 24 2.40 6.59 12.47
N GLU A 25 2.58 5.63 13.36
CA GLU A 25 3.85 4.92 13.50
C GLU A 25 3.93 3.78 12.49
N LYS A 26 4.31 4.14 11.29
CA LYS A 26 4.40 3.23 10.15
C LYS A 26 5.82 3.17 9.60
N VAL A 27 6.12 2.08 8.90
CA VAL A 27 7.28 2.02 8.02
C VAL A 27 6.91 2.76 6.74
N TRP A 28 7.30 4.02 6.64
CA TRP A 28 6.84 4.90 5.55
C TRP A 28 7.33 4.46 4.17
N SER A 29 8.46 3.78 4.08
CA SER A 29 8.89 3.16 2.83
C SER A 29 7.91 2.07 2.36
N ASP A 30 7.35 1.29 3.27
CA ASP A 30 6.36 0.27 2.91
C ASP A 30 5.03 0.90 2.48
N VAL A 31 4.63 1.97 3.14
CA VAL A 31 3.45 2.75 2.75
C VAL A 31 3.63 3.31 1.35
N GLY A 32 4.79 3.91 1.09
CA GLY A 32 5.12 4.44 -0.23
C GLY A 32 5.13 3.36 -1.30
N GLU A 33 5.73 2.20 -1.02
CA GLU A 33 5.75 1.08 -1.97
C GLU A 33 4.34 0.61 -2.32
N ALA A 34 3.47 0.48 -1.34
CA ALA A 34 2.06 0.14 -1.58
C ALA A 34 1.36 1.19 -2.44
N ASP A 35 1.57 2.48 -2.17
CA ASP A 35 1.02 3.56 -2.97
C ASP A 35 1.56 3.53 -4.41
N GLY A 36 2.86 3.31 -4.57
CA GLY A 36 3.49 3.19 -5.89
C GLY A 36 2.95 2.03 -6.71
N LYS A 37 2.72 0.88 -6.09
CA LYS A 37 2.11 -0.29 -6.75
C LYS A 37 0.68 -0.03 -7.22
N LEU A 38 0.00 0.91 -6.61
CA LEU A 38 -1.32 1.36 -7.04
C LEU A 38 -1.27 2.49 -8.06
N GLY A 39 -0.10 2.95 -8.44
CA GLY A 39 0.10 4.01 -9.42
C GLY A 39 -0.13 5.41 -8.88
N PHE A 40 -0.05 5.63 -7.58
CA PHE A 40 -0.20 6.96 -7.01
C PHE A 40 0.98 7.87 -7.34
N ALA A 41 0.67 9.11 -7.70
CA ALA A 41 1.64 10.16 -7.91
C ALA A 41 2.18 10.71 -6.58
N GLY A 42 3.21 11.58 -6.65
CA GLY A 42 3.86 12.14 -5.48
C GLY A 42 2.96 12.97 -4.57
N ASP A 43 1.92 13.56 -5.11
CA ASP A 43 0.94 14.34 -4.35
C ASP A 43 0.13 13.49 -3.36
N ARG A 44 0.14 12.16 -3.50
CA ARG A 44 -0.47 11.24 -2.54
C ARG A 44 0.06 11.41 -1.12
N VAL A 45 1.27 11.92 -0.96
CA VAL A 45 1.85 12.18 0.37
C VAL A 45 1.00 13.15 1.19
N ALA A 46 0.31 14.08 0.55
CA ALA A 46 -0.57 15.03 1.22
C ALA A 46 -1.71 14.35 1.97
N PHE A 47 -2.22 13.24 1.43
CA PHE A 47 -3.22 12.41 2.10
C PHE A 47 -2.70 11.88 3.45
N HIS A 48 -1.48 11.37 3.47
CA HIS A 48 -0.85 10.87 4.70
C HIS A 48 -0.54 12.01 5.67
N GLN A 49 -0.08 13.14 5.17
CA GLN A 49 0.22 14.32 6.00
C GLN A 49 -1.04 14.90 6.64
N THR A 50 -2.18 14.83 5.98
CA THR A 50 -3.46 15.25 6.56
C THR A 50 -3.79 14.43 7.81
N GLN A 51 -3.44 13.15 7.82
CA GLN A 51 -3.73 12.25 8.94
C GLN A 51 -2.63 12.22 9.99
N CYS A 52 -1.38 12.30 9.60
CA CYS A 52 -0.22 12.03 10.45
C CYS A 52 0.73 13.21 10.60
N GLY A 53 0.56 14.28 9.84
CA GLY A 53 1.37 15.49 9.94
C GLY A 53 2.86 15.21 9.79
N GLU A 54 3.65 15.72 10.71
CA GLU A 54 5.11 15.62 10.71
C GLU A 54 5.64 14.20 10.95
N LYS A 55 4.79 13.26 11.38
CA LYS A 55 5.19 11.86 11.56
C LYS A 55 5.43 11.14 10.23
N VAL A 56 4.94 11.68 9.13
CA VAL A 56 5.21 11.15 7.81
C VAL A 56 6.66 11.41 7.43
N ASP A 57 7.43 10.36 7.26
CA ASP A 57 8.76 10.47 6.66
C ASP A 57 8.62 10.52 5.13
N VAL A 58 8.57 11.75 4.61
CA VAL A 58 8.33 12.00 3.18
C VAL A 58 9.42 11.37 2.31
N ALA A 59 10.67 11.44 2.74
CA ALA A 59 11.80 10.90 1.98
C ALA A 59 11.73 9.38 1.87
N LEU A 60 11.45 8.69 2.98
CA LEU A 60 11.26 7.23 2.98
C LEU A 60 10.03 6.82 2.20
N TRP A 61 8.94 7.55 2.34
CA TRP A 61 7.72 7.30 1.57
C TRP A 61 7.99 7.40 0.07
N GLU A 62 8.70 8.44 -0.37
CA GLU A 62 9.02 8.64 -1.80
C GLU A 62 9.94 7.55 -2.34
N LEU A 63 10.94 7.11 -1.57
CA LEU A 63 11.78 5.98 -1.96
C LEU A 63 10.96 4.72 -2.16
N GLY A 64 10.03 4.45 -1.25
CA GLY A 64 9.12 3.33 -1.37
C GLY A 64 8.21 3.48 -2.59
N ARG A 65 7.66 4.68 -2.82
CA ARG A 65 6.79 4.94 -3.96
C ARG A 65 7.49 4.68 -5.30
N GLN A 66 8.73 5.12 -5.45
CA GLN A 66 9.52 4.84 -6.65
C GLN A 66 9.69 3.33 -6.89
N LYS A 67 9.93 2.60 -5.83
CA LYS A 67 10.03 1.14 -5.89
C LYS A 67 8.70 0.49 -6.31
N GLY A 68 7.60 0.97 -5.75
CA GLY A 68 6.26 0.52 -6.12
C GLY A 68 5.90 0.87 -7.56
N LEU A 69 6.27 2.06 -8.04
CA LEU A 69 6.06 2.47 -9.42
C LEU A 69 6.85 1.60 -10.41
N ALA A 70 8.06 1.20 -10.05
CA ALA A 70 8.84 0.29 -10.90
C ALA A 70 8.10 -1.03 -11.13
N TRP A 71 7.37 -1.49 -10.15
CA TRP A 71 6.49 -2.65 -10.26
C TRP A 71 5.23 -2.35 -11.09
N TYR A 72 4.53 -1.24 -10.77
CA TYR A 72 3.31 -0.83 -11.46
C TYR A 72 3.52 -0.59 -12.95
N CYS A 73 4.65 0.01 -13.33
CA CYS A 73 4.96 0.37 -14.70
C CYS A 73 5.45 -0.79 -15.57
N ARG A 74 5.54 -2.00 -15.03
CA ARG A 74 5.80 -3.19 -15.85
C ARG A 74 4.65 -3.43 -16.81
N PRO A 75 4.93 -3.84 -18.07
CA PRO A 75 3.89 -4.04 -19.07
C PRO A 75 2.73 -4.91 -18.61
N GLU A 76 3.03 -6.04 -17.99
CA GLU A 76 2.03 -6.98 -17.48
C GLU A 76 1.15 -6.38 -16.38
N HIS A 77 1.71 -5.51 -15.54
CA HIS A 77 0.94 -4.88 -14.46
C HIS A 77 0.07 -3.75 -14.98
N LEU A 78 0.54 -2.97 -15.95
CA LEU A 78 -0.26 -1.94 -16.61
C LEU A 78 -1.45 -2.54 -17.35
N TYR A 79 -1.23 -3.65 -18.02
CA TYR A 79 -2.30 -4.39 -18.68
C TYR A 79 -3.36 -4.85 -17.67
N LEU A 80 -2.93 -5.45 -16.56
CA LEU A 80 -3.83 -5.93 -15.51
C LEU A 80 -4.58 -4.79 -14.82
N ALA A 81 -3.91 -3.68 -14.57
CA ALA A 81 -4.54 -2.50 -13.98
C ALA A 81 -5.63 -1.94 -14.90
N GLY A 82 -5.36 -1.85 -16.19
CA GLY A 82 -6.35 -1.45 -17.18
C GLY A 82 -7.54 -2.40 -17.23
N ARG A 83 -7.27 -3.70 -17.19
CA ARG A 83 -8.29 -4.75 -17.17
C ARG A 83 -9.17 -4.68 -15.92
N SER A 84 -8.62 -4.22 -14.79
CA SER A 84 -9.38 -4.02 -13.55
C SER A 84 -10.31 -2.81 -13.59
N GLY A 85 -10.30 -2.03 -14.65
CA GLY A 85 -11.13 -0.84 -14.79
C GLY A 85 -10.57 0.41 -14.12
N GLU A 86 -9.31 0.39 -13.69
CA GLU A 86 -8.64 1.56 -13.13
C GLU A 86 -8.35 2.60 -14.22
N GLU A 87 -8.09 3.82 -13.80
CA GLU A 87 -7.63 4.87 -14.71
C GLU A 87 -6.11 4.99 -14.66
N TYR A 88 -5.49 5.15 -15.82
CA TYR A 88 -4.05 5.40 -15.89
C TYR A 88 -3.73 6.80 -15.39
N ARG A 89 -2.79 6.87 -14.45
CA ARG A 89 -2.48 8.11 -13.71
C ARG A 89 -1.30 8.90 -14.26
N GLY A 90 -0.70 8.47 -15.36
CA GLY A 90 0.40 9.18 -16.01
C GLY A 90 1.70 9.17 -15.22
N VAL A 91 1.98 8.10 -14.46
CA VAL A 91 3.13 8.04 -13.52
C VAL A 91 4.34 7.31 -14.07
N CYS A 92 4.24 6.69 -15.24
CA CYS A 92 5.32 5.87 -15.78
C CYS A 92 6.25 6.70 -16.69
N PRO A 93 7.56 6.40 -16.70
CA PRO A 93 8.53 7.16 -17.51
C PRO A 93 8.22 7.15 -18.99
N ASN A 94 7.73 6.02 -19.52
CA ASN A 94 7.34 5.88 -20.91
C ASN A 94 5.81 6.00 -21.04
N ASP A 95 5.30 7.21 -20.85
CA ASP A 95 3.88 7.50 -20.70
C ASP A 95 3.03 7.02 -21.88
N VAL A 96 3.49 7.23 -23.12
CA VAL A 96 2.74 6.84 -24.33
C VAL A 96 2.58 5.32 -24.41
N GLN A 97 3.66 4.58 -24.17
CA GLN A 97 3.63 3.13 -24.19
C GLN A 97 2.81 2.60 -23.01
N ALA A 98 2.99 3.17 -21.83
CA ALA A 98 2.26 2.78 -20.63
C ALA A 98 0.75 2.96 -20.83
N ARG A 99 0.35 4.10 -21.38
CA ARG A 99 -1.05 4.40 -21.69
C ARG A 99 -1.64 3.39 -22.68
N ARG A 100 -0.89 3.05 -23.71
CA ARG A 100 -1.30 2.07 -24.72
C ARG A 100 -1.53 0.69 -24.11
N LEU A 101 -0.62 0.23 -23.27
CA LEU A 101 -0.75 -1.05 -22.57
C LEU A 101 -1.96 -1.05 -21.63
N PHE A 102 -2.16 0.04 -20.94
CA PHE A 102 -3.29 0.23 -20.03
C PHE A 102 -4.62 0.16 -20.78
N GLU A 103 -4.73 0.90 -21.88
CA GLU A 103 -5.92 0.90 -22.74
C GLU A 103 -6.17 -0.47 -23.36
N HIS A 104 -5.11 -1.18 -23.76
CA HIS A 104 -5.23 -2.53 -24.28
C HIS A 104 -5.84 -3.47 -23.23
N GLY A 105 -5.38 -3.38 -21.98
CA GLY A 105 -5.98 -4.12 -20.87
C GLY A 105 -7.44 -3.76 -20.63
N ARG A 106 -7.76 -2.47 -20.70
CA ARG A 106 -9.10 -1.94 -20.46
C ARG A 106 -10.13 -2.44 -21.46
N HIS A 107 -9.75 -2.50 -22.75
CA HIS A 107 -10.65 -2.94 -23.81
C HIS A 107 -10.67 -4.46 -23.98
N GLY A 108 -9.70 -5.16 -23.42
CA GLY A 108 -9.63 -6.63 -23.48
C GLY A 108 -9.52 -7.15 -24.91
N TRP A 109 -9.94 -8.38 -25.11
CA TRP A 109 -9.94 -9.07 -26.41
C TRP A 109 -11.17 -8.74 -27.26
N THR A 110 -11.93 -7.74 -26.92
CA THR A 110 -13.19 -7.41 -27.62
C THR A 110 -12.99 -6.65 -28.92
N ASP A 111 -11.77 -6.32 -29.27
CA ASP A 111 -11.43 -5.64 -30.52
C ASP A 111 -11.07 -6.63 -31.63
N GLN A 112 -11.78 -7.75 -31.71
CA GLN A 112 -11.71 -8.63 -32.86
C GLN A 112 -12.85 -8.40 -33.81
#